data_bdf6b801022e824c189cc03ffbbddf11
#
_entry.id   bdf6b801022e824c189cc03ffbbddf11
#
_cell.length_a   1.000
_cell.length_b   1.000
_cell.length_c   1.000
_cell.angle_alpha   90.00
_cell.angle_beta   90.00
_cell.angle_gamma   90.00
#
_symmetry.space_group_name_H-M   'P 1'
#
loop_
_entity.id
_entity.type
_entity.pdbx_description
1 polymer ?
#
loop_
_entity_poly.entity_id
_entity_poly.type
_entity_poly.pdbx_seq_one_letter_code
_entity_poly.pdbx_strand_id
1 'polypeptide(L)'
;MWSFPIPFWGLWTNYLDKPVPVALMSAASQDSKYKFIPKHLRKQMKECVMSYCYASVRDEDTQKMFSYITDGQCCPPVTPDPVFAFNQNAASLLPSKADIMKRYGLSDNYLLVSFKNDKRSMVSQTWLNELQNIATQHGVQCVSLPFSTSRSAGELDKEICLPLSPVDWYALLKYSCGYIGNNMHPIVVCIHNAVPFFSFDNYGTKHANGLFCDSSTSKIRHILKVADLLDCRVASNSLFRHTPTPSHVFDKLQTFDRDKCVSFAQVYLKKYNEMMVTIFERIGCDSH
;
A
#
# COMPACT_ATOMS: atom_id res chain seq x y z
N MET A 1 12.92 15.36 16.54
CA MET A 1 13.24 16.55 15.73
C MET A 1 12.57 16.34 14.38
N TRP A 2 11.64 17.23 13.98
CA TRP A 2 11.00 17.16 12.69
C TRP A 2 11.99 17.66 11.64
N SER A 3 12.68 16.78 10.97
CA SER A 3 13.38 17.11 9.74
C SER A 3 12.42 16.93 8.59
N PHE A 4 11.95 18.02 8.02
CA PHE A 4 11.16 17.99 6.82
C PHE A 4 12.13 17.95 5.65
N PRO A 5 12.16 16.89 4.85
CA PRO A 5 12.95 16.90 3.63
C PRO A 5 12.25 17.82 2.63
N ILE A 6 12.57 19.11 2.69
CA ILE A 6 12.13 20.14 1.73
C ILE A 6 12.15 19.65 0.28
N PRO A 7 13.15 18.87 -0.20
CA PRO A 7 13.18 18.34 -1.56
C PRO A 7 11.98 17.46 -1.96
N PHE A 8 11.40 16.73 -1.02
CA PHE A 8 10.27 15.83 -1.32
C PHE A 8 8.94 16.58 -1.57
N TRP A 9 8.87 17.87 -1.26
CA TRP A 9 7.68 18.68 -1.43
C TRP A 9 7.76 19.65 -2.61
N GLY A 10 8.79 19.53 -3.45
CA GLY A 10 8.92 20.33 -4.67
C GLY A 10 9.36 21.79 -4.44
N LEU A 11 9.74 22.20 -3.22
CA LEU A 11 10.22 23.56 -2.93
C LEU A 11 11.47 23.92 -3.74
N TRP A 12 12.23 22.93 -4.19
CA TRP A 12 13.40 23.13 -5.04
C TRP A 12 13.05 23.79 -6.39
N THR A 13 11.79 23.67 -6.86
CA THR A 13 11.36 24.30 -8.11
C THR A 13 11.43 25.83 -8.06
N ASN A 14 11.32 26.41 -6.86
CA ASN A 14 11.46 27.84 -6.66
C ASN A 14 12.88 28.37 -6.89
N TYR A 15 13.86 27.47 -7.00
CA TYR A 15 15.27 27.80 -7.28
C TYR A 15 15.65 27.56 -8.75
N LEU A 16 14.69 27.18 -9.60
CA LEU A 16 14.93 27.04 -11.04
C LEU A 16 14.81 28.40 -11.71
N ASP A 17 15.65 28.64 -12.71
CA ASP A 17 15.63 29.88 -13.53
C ASP A 17 14.30 30.05 -14.29
N LYS A 18 13.64 28.91 -14.56
CA LYS A 18 12.30 28.90 -15.16
C LYS A 18 11.36 28.10 -14.26
N PRO A 19 10.17 28.62 -13.95
CA PRO A 19 9.18 27.89 -13.20
C PRO A 19 8.76 26.63 -13.99
N VAL A 20 8.78 25.47 -13.32
CA VAL A 20 8.28 24.22 -13.85
C VAL A 20 6.98 23.90 -13.14
N PRO A 21 5.88 23.62 -13.86
CA PRO A 21 4.64 23.23 -13.23
C PRO A 21 4.82 21.89 -12.48
N VAL A 22 4.38 21.84 -11.22
CA VAL A 22 4.49 20.66 -10.36
C VAL A 22 3.10 20.16 -10.02
N ALA A 23 2.82 18.91 -10.36
CA ALA A 23 1.62 18.20 -9.95
C ALA A 23 1.94 17.18 -8.86
N LEU A 24 1.18 17.19 -7.78
CA LEU A 24 1.24 16.19 -6.73
C LEU A 24 0.13 15.15 -6.94
N MET A 25 0.51 13.91 -7.24
CA MET A 25 -0.41 12.85 -7.57
C MET A 25 -0.55 11.83 -6.44
N SER A 26 -1.77 11.62 -5.95
CA SER A 26 -2.14 10.56 -4.98
C SER A 26 -1.21 10.48 -3.77
N ALA A 27 -0.82 11.62 -3.21
CA ALA A 27 0.06 11.68 -2.05
C ALA A 27 -0.58 11.06 -0.82
N ALA A 28 0.24 10.52 0.08
CA ALA A 28 -0.20 10.07 1.39
C ALA A 28 0.78 10.50 2.48
N SER A 29 0.24 11.03 3.57
CA SER A 29 0.98 11.23 4.80
C SER A 29 0.78 10.00 5.69
N GLN A 30 1.86 9.31 6.00
CA GLN A 30 1.78 8.17 6.90
C GLN A 30 1.84 8.63 8.34
N ASP A 31 0.81 8.26 9.15
CA ASP A 31 0.79 8.43 10.63
C ASP A 31 1.21 9.84 11.10
N SER A 32 0.89 10.87 10.31
CA SER A 32 1.37 12.21 10.59
C SER A 32 0.57 12.87 11.70
N LYS A 33 1.26 13.25 12.76
CA LYS A 33 0.73 14.12 13.81
C LYS A 33 0.74 15.59 13.33
N TYR A 34 0.10 15.89 12.19
CA TYR A 34 0.20 17.17 11.50
C TYR A 34 -0.21 18.37 12.36
N LYS A 35 -1.07 18.19 13.36
CA LYS A 35 -1.48 19.23 14.31
C LYS A 35 -0.32 19.74 15.18
N PHE A 36 0.76 18.96 15.29
CA PHE A 36 1.95 19.32 16.07
C PHE A 36 3.10 19.86 15.20
N ILE A 37 2.86 20.12 13.92
CA ILE A 37 3.85 20.72 13.02
C ILE A 37 4.17 22.14 13.50
N PRO A 38 5.46 22.50 13.70
CA PRO A 38 5.87 23.85 14.07
C PRO A 38 5.36 24.90 13.08
N LYS A 39 4.97 26.09 13.59
CA LYS A 39 4.36 27.16 12.76
C LYS A 39 5.22 27.55 11.56
N HIS A 40 6.55 27.64 11.72
CA HIS A 40 7.45 27.99 10.61
C HIS A 40 7.47 26.94 9.51
N LEU A 41 7.47 25.64 9.87
CA LEU A 41 7.39 24.54 8.90
C LEU A 41 6.01 24.49 8.23
N ARG A 42 4.94 24.73 9.00
CA ARG A 42 3.59 24.79 8.45
C ARG A 42 3.47 25.90 7.39
N LYS A 43 4.10 27.07 7.62
CA LYS A 43 4.14 28.15 6.63
C LYS A 43 4.84 27.71 5.34
N GLN A 44 6.03 27.10 5.44
CA GLN A 44 6.76 26.58 4.28
C GLN A 44 5.98 25.50 3.53
N MET A 45 5.31 24.58 4.25
CA MET A 45 4.47 23.56 3.67
C MET A 45 3.27 24.16 2.93
N LYS A 46 2.63 25.20 3.51
CA LYS A 46 1.54 25.93 2.87
C LYS A 46 2.00 26.56 1.56
N GLU A 47 3.12 27.28 1.57
CA GLU A 47 3.70 27.89 0.37
C GLU A 47 3.95 26.85 -0.73
N CYS A 48 4.50 25.70 -0.35
CA CYS A 48 4.75 24.60 -1.26
C CYS A 48 3.44 24.02 -1.85
N VAL A 49 2.47 23.71 -1.00
CA VAL A 49 1.19 23.14 -1.43
C VAL A 49 0.45 24.07 -2.37
N MET A 50 0.48 25.36 -2.08
CA MET A 50 -0.18 26.41 -2.88
C MET A 50 0.53 26.67 -4.23
N SER A 51 1.78 26.23 -4.38
CA SER A 51 2.52 26.35 -5.65
C SER A 51 2.25 25.22 -6.65
N TYR A 52 1.57 24.15 -6.24
CA TYR A 52 1.24 23.07 -7.17
C TYR A 52 0.17 23.50 -8.18
N CYS A 53 0.38 23.19 -9.45
CA CYS A 53 -0.65 23.35 -10.48
C CYS A 53 -1.81 22.36 -10.29
N TYR A 54 -1.52 21.20 -9.68
CA TYR A 54 -2.49 20.20 -9.27
C TYR A 54 -2.02 19.48 -8.01
N ALA A 55 -2.94 19.14 -7.11
CA ALA A 55 -2.66 18.28 -5.97
C ALA A 55 -3.80 17.28 -5.76
N SER A 56 -3.46 16.02 -5.53
CA SER A 56 -4.39 14.99 -5.07
C SER A 56 -3.75 14.10 -4.02
N VAL A 57 -4.60 13.48 -3.22
CA VAL A 57 -4.20 12.60 -2.11
C VAL A 57 -4.93 11.27 -2.21
N ARG A 58 -4.40 10.20 -1.60
CA ARG A 58 -5.03 8.89 -1.68
C ARG A 58 -5.87 8.49 -0.46
N ASP A 59 -5.94 9.34 0.56
CA ASP A 59 -6.74 9.08 1.77
C ASP A 59 -7.25 10.37 2.41
N GLU A 60 -8.36 10.25 3.15
CA GLU A 60 -9.02 11.37 3.81
C GLU A 60 -8.17 12.02 4.91
N ASP A 61 -7.29 11.27 5.59
CA ASP A 61 -6.46 11.82 6.65
C ASP A 61 -5.38 12.73 6.06
N THR A 62 -4.83 12.36 4.91
CA THR A 62 -3.93 13.24 4.15
C THR A 62 -4.68 14.46 3.63
N GLN A 63 -5.93 14.32 3.17
CA GLN A 63 -6.76 15.45 2.76
C GLN A 63 -6.98 16.45 3.92
N LYS A 64 -7.33 15.94 5.11
CA LYS A 64 -7.48 16.76 6.32
C LYS A 64 -6.16 17.46 6.70
N MET A 65 -5.02 16.78 6.52
CA MET A 65 -3.71 17.39 6.75
C MET A 65 -3.47 18.56 5.81
N PHE A 66 -3.76 18.42 4.51
CA PHE A 66 -3.62 19.53 3.54
C PHE A 66 -4.51 20.70 3.88
N SER A 67 -5.78 20.44 4.19
CA SER A 67 -6.71 21.48 4.64
C SER A 67 -6.20 22.20 5.89
N TYR A 68 -5.69 21.47 6.88
CA TYR A 68 -5.10 22.05 8.09
C TYR A 68 -3.86 22.90 7.78
N ILE A 69 -2.95 22.41 6.96
CA ILE A 69 -1.70 23.13 6.62
C ILE A 69 -1.99 24.43 5.88
N THR A 70 -2.99 24.43 5.02
CA THR A 70 -3.34 25.57 4.15
C THR A 70 -4.44 26.46 4.72
N ASP A 71 -4.84 26.29 5.98
CA ASP A 71 -5.94 27.03 6.59
C ASP A 71 -7.26 26.92 5.79
N GLY A 72 -7.52 25.73 5.23
CA GLY A 72 -8.70 25.44 4.42
C GLY A 72 -8.63 25.91 2.96
N GLN A 73 -7.54 26.54 2.54
CA GLN A 73 -7.40 27.06 1.17
C GLN A 73 -7.17 25.97 0.10
N CYS A 74 -6.63 24.82 0.51
CA CYS A 74 -6.46 23.66 -0.35
C CYS A 74 -7.07 22.42 0.29
N CYS A 75 -8.05 21.83 -0.39
CA CYS A 75 -8.66 20.55 -0.05
C CYS A 75 -8.55 19.64 -1.27
N PRO A 76 -7.41 18.95 -1.45
CA PRO A 76 -7.16 18.16 -2.66
C PRO A 76 -8.13 16.98 -2.75
N PRO A 77 -8.58 16.57 -3.95
CA PRO A 77 -9.43 15.40 -4.11
C PRO A 77 -8.71 14.12 -3.67
N VAL A 78 -9.51 13.16 -3.17
CA VAL A 78 -9.01 11.81 -2.89
C VAL A 78 -9.04 11.02 -4.18
N THR A 79 -7.85 10.58 -4.63
CA THR A 79 -7.65 9.88 -5.90
C THR A 79 -7.01 8.51 -5.68
N PRO A 80 -7.13 7.59 -6.63
CA PRO A 80 -6.58 6.24 -6.53
C PRO A 80 -5.06 6.21 -6.41
N ASP A 81 -4.55 5.16 -5.78
CA ASP A 81 -3.13 4.81 -5.90
C ASP A 81 -2.80 4.49 -7.38
N PRO A 82 -1.68 4.99 -7.94
CA PRO A 82 -1.28 4.73 -9.33
C PRO A 82 -1.18 3.25 -9.72
N VAL A 83 -1.06 2.36 -8.74
CA VAL A 83 -1.06 0.90 -8.96
C VAL A 83 -2.29 0.43 -9.72
N PHE A 84 -3.45 1.08 -9.56
CA PHE A 84 -4.68 0.71 -10.27
C PHE A 84 -4.63 0.93 -11.80
N ALA A 85 -3.65 1.69 -12.29
CA ALA A 85 -3.37 1.82 -13.71
C ALA A 85 -2.22 0.93 -14.21
N PHE A 86 -1.58 0.15 -13.33
CA PHE A 86 -0.38 -0.60 -13.69
C PHE A 86 -0.65 -1.59 -14.84
N ASN A 87 -1.73 -2.35 -14.80
CA ASN A 87 -2.07 -3.29 -15.87
C ASN A 87 -2.34 -2.59 -17.21
N GLN A 88 -2.91 -1.37 -17.19
CA GLN A 88 -3.12 -0.57 -18.40
C GLN A 88 -1.80 -0.06 -18.97
N ASN A 89 -0.89 0.42 -18.11
CA ASN A 89 0.29 1.17 -18.55
C ASN A 89 1.54 0.29 -18.72
N ALA A 90 1.61 -0.86 -18.05
CA ALA A 90 2.81 -1.68 -17.95
C ALA A 90 2.58 -3.18 -18.24
N ALA A 91 1.43 -3.56 -18.82
CA ALA A 91 1.14 -4.97 -19.11
C ALA A 91 2.22 -5.63 -20.00
N SER A 92 2.75 -4.89 -20.98
CA SER A 92 3.79 -5.38 -21.90
C SER A 92 5.15 -5.62 -21.22
N LEU A 93 5.38 -5.06 -20.04
CA LEU A 93 6.60 -5.24 -19.26
C LEU A 93 6.53 -6.44 -18.33
N LEU A 94 5.32 -7.00 -18.11
CA LEU A 94 5.14 -8.11 -17.19
C LEU A 94 5.60 -9.43 -17.80
N PRO A 95 6.45 -10.19 -17.10
CA PRO A 95 6.74 -11.56 -17.49
C PRO A 95 5.46 -12.41 -17.41
N SER A 96 5.42 -13.49 -18.18
CA SER A 96 4.33 -14.45 -18.09
C SER A 96 4.34 -15.20 -16.74
N LYS A 97 3.20 -15.81 -16.36
CA LYS A 97 3.14 -16.68 -15.18
C LYS A 97 4.19 -17.79 -15.25
N ALA A 98 4.34 -18.43 -16.41
CA ALA A 98 5.29 -19.51 -16.61
C ALA A 98 6.74 -19.05 -16.42
N ASP A 99 7.11 -17.84 -16.91
CA ASP A 99 8.43 -17.29 -16.72
C ASP A 99 8.73 -17.00 -15.24
N ILE A 100 7.77 -16.43 -14.50
CA ILE A 100 7.91 -16.18 -13.07
C ILE A 100 8.09 -17.50 -12.30
N MET A 101 7.26 -18.48 -12.58
CA MET A 101 7.34 -19.76 -11.89
C MET A 101 8.68 -20.45 -12.16
N LYS A 102 9.12 -20.47 -13.42
CA LYS A 102 10.43 -21.03 -13.80
C LYS A 102 11.57 -20.28 -13.15
N ARG A 103 11.56 -18.93 -13.18
CA ARG A 103 12.63 -18.07 -12.66
C ARG A 103 12.83 -18.24 -11.16
N TYR A 104 11.75 -18.36 -10.42
CA TYR A 104 11.77 -18.46 -8.96
C TYR A 104 11.58 -19.89 -8.43
N GLY A 105 11.44 -20.90 -9.29
CA GLY A 105 11.24 -22.29 -8.89
C GLY A 105 9.96 -22.49 -8.06
N LEU A 106 8.85 -21.93 -8.55
CA LEU A 106 7.56 -21.97 -7.85
C LEU A 106 6.65 -23.04 -8.46
N SER A 107 5.77 -23.58 -7.62
CA SER A 107 4.66 -24.44 -8.07
C SER A 107 3.57 -23.60 -8.75
N ASP A 108 2.64 -24.28 -9.46
CA ASP A 108 1.49 -23.62 -10.11
C ASP A 108 0.60 -22.84 -9.12
N ASN A 109 0.50 -23.38 -7.91
CA ASN A 109 -0.25 -22.78 -6.82
C ASN A 109 0.71 -22.40 -5.69
N TYR A 110 0.97 -21.12 -5.52
CA TYR A 110 1.80 -20.62 -4.44
C TYR A 110 1.11 -19.47 -3.69
N LEU A 111 1.26 -19.49 -2.38
CA LEU A 111 0.78 -18.50 -1.42
C LEU A 111 1.96 -17.66 -0.96
N LEU A 112 1.88 -16.35 -1.16
CA LEU A 112 2.91 -15.42 -0.69
C LEU A 112 2.67 -14.99 0.75
N VAL A 113 3.72 -15.08 1.57
CA VAL A 113 3.69 -14.66 2.97
C VAL A 113 4.76 -13.59 3.20
N SER A 114 4.37 -12.43 3.73
CA SER A 114 5.28 -11.31 3.95
C SER A 114 4.97 -10.58 5.25
N PHE A 115 5.78 -10.83 6.26
CA PHE A 115 5.70 -10.10 7.52
C PHE A 115 6.96 -9.25 7.72
N LYS A 116 6.76 -7.98 8.06
CA LYS A 116 7.87 -7.16 8.53
C LYS A 116 8.35 -7.75 9.85
N ASN A 117 9.64 -8.11 9.90
CA ASN A 117 10.25 -8.63 11.11
C ASN A 117 10.35 -7.51 12.16
N ASP A 118 9.26 -7.32 12.88
CA ASP A 118 9.15 -6.43 14.03
C ASP A 118 9.05 -7.34 15.28
N LYS A 119 9.72 -6.96 16.38
CA LYS A 119 9.61 -7.63 17.70
C LYS A 119 8.15 -7.77 18.19
N ARG A 120 7.21 -7.16 17.49
CA ARG A 120 5.77 -7.21 17.71
C ARG A 120 5.02 -8.06 16.68
N SER A 121 5.72 -8.91 15.92
CA SER A 121 5.05 -9.83 15.01
C SER A 121 4.02 -10.66 15.78
N MET A 122 2.76 -10.61 15.32
CA MET A 122 1.68 -11.43 15.90
C MET A 122 1.80 -12.90 15.51
N VAL A 123 2.65 -13.20 14.56
CA VAL A 123 2.75 -14.51 13.93
C VAL A 123 4.01 -15.19 14.42
N SER A 124 3.86 -16.34 15.08
CA SER A 124 4.95 -17.18 15.53
C SER A 124 5.38 -18.17 14.44
N GLN A 125 6.56 -18.78 14.59
CA GLN A 125 7.01 -19.86 13.71
C GLN A 125 6.03 -21.07 13.77
N THR A 126 5.48 -21.38 14.94
CA THR A 126 4.44 -22.42 15.08
C THR A 126 3.21 -22.12 14.21
N TRP A 127 2.74 -20.87 14.19
CA TRP A 127 1.65 -20.44 13.37
C TRP A 127 1.97 -20.59 11.87
N LEU A 128 3.19 -20.24 11.45
CA LEU A 128 3.64 -20.39 10.06
C LEU A 128 3.74 -21.87 9.67
N ASN A 129 4.25 -22.73 10.54
CA ASN A 129 4.33 -24.17 10.28
C ASN A 129 2.94 -24.79 10.13
N GLU A 130 1.96 -24.36 10.95
CA GLU A 130 0.59 -24.81 10.83
C GLU A 130 -0.06 -24.32 9.52
N LEU A 131 0.15 -23.05 9.13
CA LEU A 131 -0.29 -22.52 7.83
C LEU A 131 0.30 -23.33 6.67
N GLN A 132 1.60 -23.63 6.72
CA GLN A 132 2.29 -24.41 5.69
C GLN A 132 1.73 -25.83 5.59
N ASN A 133 1.45 -26.50 6.71
CA ASN A 133 0.83 -27.82 6.72
C ASN A 133 -0.57 -27.78 6.08
N ILE A 134 -1.40 -26.78 6.40
CA ILE A 134 -2.74 -26.61 5.80
C ILE A 134 -2.59 -26.36 4.30
N ALA A 135 -1.73 -25.42 3.89
CA ALA A 135 -1.52 -25.10 2.48
C ALA A 135 -1.04 -26.33 1.68
N THR A 136 -0.11 -27.12 2.22
CA THR A 136 0.40 -28.35 1.59
C THR A 136 -0.70 -29.38 1.38
N GLN A 137 -1.61 -29.56 2.36
CA GLN A 137 -2.78 -30.46 2.21
C GLN A 137 -3.70 -30.03 1.05
N HIS A 138 -3.69 -28.75 0.68
CA HIS A 138 -4.43 -28.20 -0.45
C HIS A 138 -3.59 -28.05 -1.73
N GLY A 139 -2.37 -28.61 -1.79
CA GLY A 139 -1.48 -28.52 -2.95
C GLY A 139 -0.94 -27.11 -3.20
N VAL A 140 -0.82 -26.29 -2.15
CA VAL A 140 -0.34 -24.90 -2.21
C VAL A 140 1.02 -24.80 -1.56
N GLN A 141 2.01 -24.26 -2.27
CA GLN A 141 3.36 -23.97 -1.76
C GLN A 141 3.37 -22.64 -1.01
N CYS A 142 3.84 -22.63 0.24
CA CYS A 142 4.06 -21.39 0.97
C CYS A 142 5.41 -20.77 0.61
N VAL A 143 5.40 -19.49 0.23
CA VAL A 143 6.56 -18.76 -0.26
C VAL A 143 6.76 -17.48 0.52
N SER A 144 7.93 -17.32 1.14
CA SER A 144 8.31 -16.08 1.79
C SER A 144 8.65 -15.01 0.76
N LEU A 145 7.94 -13.88 0.80
CA LEU A 145 8.22 -12.69 0.01
C LEU A 145 8.86 -11.63 0.93
N PRO A 146 10.18 -11.45 0.93
CA PRO A 146 10.82 -10.48 1.80
C PRO A 146 10.45 -9.06 1.39
N PHE A 147 10.39 -8.17 2.38
CA PHE A 147 10.12 -6.75 2.18
C PHE A 147 11.37 -5.92 2.49
N SER A 148 11.94 -5.28 1.48
CA SER A 148 13.19 -4.52 1.56
C SER A 148 14.37 -5.37 2.09
N THR A 149 15.17 -4.83 3.00
CA THR A 149 16.30 -5.53 3.65
C THR A 149 15.90 -6.35 4.88
N SER A 150 14.61 -6.46 5.18
CA SER A 150 14.15 -7.26 6.32
C SER A 150 14.23 -8.76 5.99
N ARG A 151 14.59 -9.55 7.01
CA ARG A 151 14.63 -11.02 6.93
C ARG A 151 13.23 -11.56 6.60
N SER A 152 13.20 -12.76 6.04
CA SER A 152 11.96 -13.49 5.81
C SER A 152 11.10 -13.61 7.07
N ALA A 153 9.81 -13.76 6.90
CA ALA A 153 8.83 -13.86 7.98
C ALA A 153 9.04 -15.11 8.89
N GLY A 154 9.92 -16.02 8.50
CA GLY A 154 10.18 -17.28 9.13
C GLY A 154 10.66 -18.32 8.12
N GLU A 155 10.87 -19.55 8.54
CA GLU A 155 11.22 -20.66 7.65
C GLU A 155 9.95 -21.16 6.97
N LEU A 156 9.88 -21.01 5.64
CA LEU A 156 8.83 -21.53 4.78
C LEU A 156 9.47 -22.40 3.68
N ASP A 157 8.65 -23.12 2.91
CA ASP A 157 9.11 -24.02 1.83
C ASP A 157 10.07 -23.34 0.86
N LYS A 158 9.87 -22.06 0.62
CA LYS A 158 10.63 -21.26 -0.32
C LYS A 158 10.75 -19.82 0.14
N GLU A 159 11.90 -19.21 -0.14
CA GLU A 159 12.13 -17.77 0.02
C GLU A 159 12.52 -17.14 -1.31
N ILE A 160 11.93 -15.98 -1.61
CA ILE A 160 12.34 -15.17 -2.77
C ILE A 160 13.55 -14.33 -2.35
N CYS A 161 14.64 -14.48 -3.08
CA CYS A 161 15.87 -13.73 -2.81
C CYS A 161 15.79 -12.27 -3.28
N LEU A 162 16.39 -11.37 -2.52
CA LEU A 162 16.63 -9.99 -2.92
C LEU A 162 18.04 -9.83 -3.56
N PRO A 163 18.25 -8.87 -4.48
CA PRO A 163 17.29 -7.85 -4.94
C PRO A 163 16.25 -8.41 -5.92
N LEU A 164 15.07 -7.84 -5.88
CA LEU A 164 13.94 -8.23 -6.72
C LEU A 164 13.54 -7.07 -7.63
N SER A 165 13.36 -7.35 -8.92
CA SER A 165 12.82 -6.37 -9.86
C SER A 165 11.41 -5.93 -9.43
N PRO A 166 11.06 -4.63 -9.47
CA PRO A 166 9.69 -4.17 -9.21
C PRO A 166 8.63 -4.85 -10.09
N VAL A 167 8.98 -5.17 -11.32
CA VAL A 167 8.10 -5.86 -12.28
C VAL A 167 7.89 -7.32 -11.86
N ASP A 168 8.95 -8.02 -11.48
CA ASP A 168 8.85 -9.38 -10.97
C ASP A 168 8.10 -9.43 -9.63
N TRP A 169 8.34 -8.46 -8.75
CA TRP A 169 7.60 -8.34 -7.49
C TRP A 169 6.10 -8.21 -7.72
N TYR A 170 5.70 -7.36 -8.68
CA TYR A 170 4.29 -7.20 -9.04
C TYR A 170 3.73 -8.49 -9.65
N ALA A 171 4.47 -9.13 -10.57
CA ALA A 171 4.07 -10.36 -11.23
C ALA A 171 3.91 -11.53 -10.24
N LEU A 172 4.82 -11.66 -9.27
CA LEU A 172 4.71 -12.65 -8.18
C LEU A 172 3.39 -12.51 -7.42
N LEU A 173 2.99 -11.29 -7.07
CA LEU A 173 1.71 -11.04 -6.40
C LEU A 173 0.52 -11.33 -7.32
N LYS A 174 0.57 -10.83 -8.56
CA LYS A 174 -0.51 -10.99 -9.54
C LYS A 174 -0.84 -12.46 -9.84
N TYR A 175 0.18 -13.31 -9.89
CA TYR A 175 0.01 -14.72 -10.27
C TYR A 175 -0.10 -15.68 -9.08
N SER A 176 0.03 -15.19 -7.84
CA SER A 176 -0.15 -16.01 -6.65
C SER A 176 -1.60 -16.45 -6.46
N CYS A 177 -1.81 -17.55 -5.77
CA CYS A 177 -3.15 -17.95 -5.34
C CYS A 177 -3.64 -17.16 -4.12
N GLY A 178 -2.74 -16.42 -3.43
CA GLY A 178 -3.08 -15.55 -2.33
C GLY A 178 -1.87 -14.85 -1.71
N TYR A 179 -2.16 -13.89 -0.84
CA TYR A 179 -1.17 -13.14 -0.06
C TYR A 179 -1.58 -13.04 1.41
N ILE A 180 -0.64 -13.29 2.31
CA ILE A 180 -0.80 -13.05 3.76
C ILE A 180 0.32 -12.13 4.22
N GLY A 181 -0.02 -11.02 4.89
CA GLY A 181 1.03 -10.13 5.38
C GLY A 181 0.53 -8.86 6.05
N ASN A 182 1.49 -7.99 6.38
CA ASN A 182 1.22 -6.74 7.09
C ASN A 182 1.60 -5.48 6.28
N ASN A 183 1.89 -5.61 4.99
CA ASN A 183 2.31 -4.51 4.13
C ASN A 183 1.17 -4.03 3.24
N MET A 184 1.04 -2.71 3.09
CA MET A 184 -0.04 -2.10 2.31
C MET A 184 0.10 -2.35 0.80
N HIS A 185 1.30 -2.15 0.22
CA HIS A 185 1.46 -2.22 -1.23
C HIS A 185 1.10 -3.59 -1.83
N PRO A 186 1.50 -4.75 -1.23
CA PRO A 186 1.02 -6.05 -1.69
C PRO A 186 -0.50 -6.16 -1.68
N ILE A 187 -1.17 -5.63 -0.65
CA ILE A 187 -2.64 -5.65 -0.54
C ILE A 187 -3.27 -4.87 -1.69
N VAL A 188 -2.74 -3.68 -2.01
CA VAL A 188 -3.24 -2.86 -3.14
C VAL A 188 -3.07 -3.60 -4.47
N VAL A 189 -1.93 -4.28 -4.68
CA VAL A 189 -1.71 -5.12 -5.86
C VAL A 189 -2.67 -6.30 -5.90
N CYS A 190 -2.94 -6.94 -4.77
CA CYS A 190 -3.92 -8.03 -4.67
C CYS A 190 -5.33 -7.55 -5.02
N ILE A 191 -5.78 -6.42 -4.47
CA ILE A 191 -7.08 -5.82 -4.81
C ILE A 191 -7.15 -5.53 -6.32
N HIS A 192 -6.10 -4.93 -6.89
CA HIS A 192 -6.04 -4.58 -8.32
C HIS A 192 -6.15 -5.81 -9.24
N ASN A 193 -5.62 -6.96 -8.82
CA ASN A 193 -5.60 -8.18 -9.62
C ASN A 193 -6.60 -9.25 -9.14
N ALA A 194 -7.51 -8.91 -8.23
CA ALA A 194 -8.47 -9.84 -7.63
C ALA A 194 -7.81 -11.10 -7.02
N VAL A 195 -6.62 -10.95 -6.44
CA VAL A 195 -5.90 -12.00 -5.73
C VAL A 195 -6.40 -12.06 -4.29
N PRO A 196 -6.77 -13.22 -3.74
CA PRO A 196 -7.14 -13.36 -2.34
C PRO A 196 -6.03 -12.88 -1.41
N PHE A 197 -6.41 -12.22 -0.30
CA PHE A 197 -5.42 -11.81 0.69
C PHE A 197 -6.00 -11.79 2.09
N PHE A 198 -5.11 -11.84 3.09
CA PHE A 198 -5.43 -11.56 4.49
C PHE A 198 -4.38 -10.65 5.11
N SER A 199 -4.84 -9.61 5.78
CA SER A 199 -3.97 -8.56 6.33
C SER A 199 -3.88 -8.61 7.85
N PHE A 200 -2.66 -8.72 8.37
CA PHE A 200 -2.32 -8.47 9.77
C PHE A 200 -1.91 -7.00 9.92
N ASP A 201 -2.88 -6.12 9.95
CA ASP A 201 -2.65 -4.68 9.88
C ASP A 201 -2.03 -4.12 11.16
N ASN A 202 -0.81 -3.61 11.04
CA ASN A 202 -0.05 -3.00 12.12
C ASN A 202 0.11 -1.47 11.97
N TYR A 203 -0.61 -0.86 11.04
CA TYR A 203 -0.64 0.58 10.83
C TYR A 203 -1.64 1.27 11.75
N GLY A 204 -1.46 2.57 11.94
CA GLY A 204 -2.30 3.44 12.74
C GLY A 204 -1.50 4.42 13.58
N THR A 205 -2.19 5.44 14.12
CA THR A 205 -1.54 6.48 14.91
C THR A 205 -1.12 5.94 16.28
N LYS A 206 0.17 6.03 16.58
CA LYS A 206 0.73 5.58 17.86
C LYS A 206 0.62 6.69 18.91
N HIS A 207 0.06 6.36 20.06
CA HIS A 207 -0.09 7.21 21.23
C HIS A 207 0.72 6.67 22.42
N ALA A 208 1.00 7.52 23.42
CA ALA A 208 1.70 7.16 24.66
C ALA A 208 2.97 6.31 24.38
N ASN A 209 3.90 6.85 23.58
CA ASN A 209 5.15 6.18 23.19
C ASN A 209 4.96 4.78 22.57
N GLY A 210 3.82 4.57 21.90
CA GLY A 210 3.51 3.32 21.21
C GLY A 210 2.80 2.28 22.07
N LEU A 211 2.36 2.62 23.27
CA LEU A 211 1.52 1.75 24.10
C LEU A 211 0.14 1.53 23.48
N PHE A 212 -0.39 2.55 22.83
CA PHE A 212 -1.67 2.49 22.13
C PHE A 212 -1.48 2.77 20.65
N CYS A 213 -2.22 2.07 19.80
CA CYS A 213 -2.32 2.36 18.38
C CYS A 213 -3.78 2.50 17.99
N ASP A 214 -4.13 3.69 17.46
CA ASP A 214 -5.45 3.90 16.88
C ASP A 214 -5.49 3.29 15.48
N SER A 215 -6.00 2.07 15.40
CA SER A 215 -6.15 1.35 14.13
C SER A 215 -7.23 1.96 13.21
N SER A 216 -8.02 2.93 13.69
CA SER A 216 -9.01 3.61 12.86
C SER A 216 -8.36 4.50 11.80
N THR A 217 -7.15 4.98 12.05
CA THR A 217 -6.34 5.80 11.14
C THR A 217 -5.45 4.98 10.20
N SER A 218 -5.56 3.64 10.23
CA SER A 218 -4.76 2.78 9.36
C SER A 218 -5.11 2.98 7.89
N LYS A 219 -4.08 3.19 7.06
CA LYS A 219 -4.22 3.26 5.60
C LYS A 219 -4.71 1.95 4.97
N ILE A 220 -4.37 0.78 5.57
CA ILE A 220 -4.92 -0.51 5.14
C ILE A 220 -6.40 -0.56 5.44
N ARG A 221 -6.81 -0.19 6.67
CA ARG A 221 -8.22 -0.11 7.02
C ARG A 221 -9.00 0.82 6.10
N HIS A 222 -8.42 1.97 5.74
CA HIS A 222 -9.08 2.92 4.85
C HIS A 222 -9.40 2.27 3.50
N ILE A 223 -8.40 1.71 2.79
CA ILE A 223 -8.63 1.11 1.47
C ILE A 223 -9.58 -0.09 1.54
N LEU A 224 -9.44 -0.96 2.56
CA LEU A 224 -10.33 -2.11 2.74
C LEU A 224 -11.77 -1.72 3.06
N LYS A 225 -11.97 -0.62 3.80
CA LYS A 225 -13.31 -0.06 4.05
C LYS A 225 -13.97 0.40 2.75
N VAL A 226 -13.23 1.12 1.89
CA VAL A 226 -13.75 1.62 0.62
C VAL A 226 -14.00 0.49 -0.39
N ALA A 227 -13.18 -0.58 -0.34
CA ALA A 227 -13.33 -1.77 -1.16
C ALA A 227 -14.37 -2.79 -0.63
N ASP A 228 -14.97 -2.53 0.54
CA ASP A 228 -15.86 -3.47 1.25
C ASP A 228 -15.21 -4.84 1.56
N LEU A 229 -13.95 -4.81 2.01
CA LEU A 229 -13.10 -5.98 2.30
C LEU A 229 -12.55 -5.96 3.73
N LEU A 230 -13.25 -5.33 4.69
CA LEU A 230 -12.77 -5.23 6.08
C LEU A 230 -12.64 -6.56 6.79
N ASP A 231 -13.37 -7.58 6.37
CA ASP A 231 -13.32 -8.94 6.91
C ASP A 231 -12.04 -9.71 6.53
N CYS A 232 -11.26 -9.20 5.58
CA CYS A 232 -9.94 -9.73 5.21
C CYS A 232 -8.79 -9.10 6.04
N ARG A 233 -9.10 -8.56 7.22
CA ARG A 233 -8.14 -7.84 8.05
C ARG A 233 -8.31 -8.14 9.54
N VAL A 234 -7.19 -8.27 10.22
CA VAL A 234 -7.12 -8.18 11.70
C VAL A 234 -6.21 -7.03 12.10
N ALA A 235 -6.62 -6.24 13.10
CA ALA A 235 -5.78 -5.18 13.66
C ALA A 235 -4.76 -5.79 14.62
N SER A 236 -3.48 -5.78 14.25
CA SER A 236 -2.40 -6.35 15.05
C SER A 236 -1.91 -5.45 16.18
N ASN A 237 -2.38 -4.21 16.23
CA ASN A 237 -1.97 -3.18 17.18
C ASN A 237 -2.94 -2.96 18.35
N SER A 238 -3.98 -3.78 18.46
CA SER A 238 -4.96 -3.70 19.56
C SER A 238 -4.35 -4.19 20.87
N LEU A 239 -4.76 -3.60 22.00
CA LEU A 239 -4.45 -4.10 23.34
C LEU A 239 -4.99 -5.52 23.58
N PHE A 240 -6.14 -5.82 22.99
CA PHE A 240 -6.78 -7.14 23.03
C PHE A 240 -6.47 -7.88 21.72
N ARG A 241 -5.21 -8.33 21.59
CA ARG A 241 -4.77 -9.03 20.38
C ARG A 241 -5.35 -10.43 20.34
N HIS A 242 -6.14 -10.69 19.32
CA HIS A 242 -6.49 -12.04 18.94
C HIS A 242 -5.82 -12.33 17.59
N THR A 243 -4.85 -13.25 17.61
CA THR A 243 -4.25 -13.75 16.37
C THR A 243 -5.20 -14.80 15.80
N PRO A 244 -5.77 -14.61 14.60
CA PRO A 244 -6.61 -15.63 13.99
C PRO A 244 -5.82 -16.90 13.74
N THR A 245 -6.48 -18.06 13.81
CA THR A 245 -5.84 -19.35 13.51
C THR A 245 -5.43 -19.42 12.03
N PRO A 246 -4.39 -20.18 11.69
CA PRO A 246 -4.01 -20.41 10.30
C PRO A 246 -5.15 -20.97 9.44
N SER A 247 -5.96 -21.88 9.99
CA SER A 247 -7.16 -22.41 9.32
C SER A 247 -8.15 -21.31 8.97
N HIS A 248 -8.50 -20.44 9.93
CA HIS A 248 -9.41 -19.32 9.67
C HIS A 248 -8.88 -18.40 8.56
N VAL A 249 -7.59 -18.08 8.57
CA VAL A 249 -6.97 -17.24 7.54
C VAL A 249 -7.01 -17.93 6.18
N PHE A 250 -6.71 -19.22 6.12
CA PHE A 250 -6.74 -19.98 4.89
C PHE A 250 -8.16 -20.09 4.32
N ASP A 251 -9.16 -20.35 5.16
CA ASP A 251 -10.58 -20.38 4.78
C ASP A 251 -11.03 -19.05 4.18
N LYS A 252 -10.57 -17.92 4.77
CA LYS A 252 -10.82 -16.58 4.23
C LYS A 252 -10.23 -16.37 2.85
N LEU A 253 -9.05 -16.95 2.55
CA LEU A 253 -8.49 -16.89 1.20
C LEU A 253 -9.31 -17.71 0.21
N GLN A 254 -9.83 -18.86 0.62
CA GLN A 254 -10.65 -19.72 -0.25
C GLN A 254 -12.03 -19.14 -0.54
N THR A 255 -12.63 -18.46 0.43
CA THR A 255 -13.96 -17.83 0.31
C THR A 255 -13.91 -16.38 -0.10
N PHE A 256 -12.74 -15.91 -0.58
CA PHE A 256 -12.52 -14.51 -0.92
C PHE A 256 -13.38 -14.04 -2.09
N ASP A 257 -14.07 -12.92 -1.91
CA ASP A 257 -14.91 -12.29 -2.93
C ASP A 257 -14.07 -11.50 -3.95
N ARG A 258 -13.74 -12.13 -5.06
CA ARG A 258 -12.95 -11.55 -6.14
C ARG A 258 -13.73 -10.47 -6.91
N ASP A 259 -15.06 -10.57 -6.99
CA ASP A 259 -15.88 -9.65 -7.78
C ASP A 259 -15.90 -8.26 -7.17
N LYS A 260 -15.83 -8.15 -5.85
CA LYS A 260 -15.61 -6.87 -5.16
C LYS A 260 -14.33 -6.20 -5.62
N CYS A 261 -13.24 -6.94 -5.73
CA CYS A 261 -11.95 -6.42 -6.19
C CYS A 261 -12.01 -5.96 -7.65
N VAL A 262 -12.62 -6.76 -8.53
CA VAL A 262 -12.77 -6.42 -9.96
C VAL A 262 -13.56 -5.12 -10.10
N SER A 263 -14.71 -5.03 -9.45
CA SER A 263 -15.57 -3.84 -9.49
C SER A 263 -14.85 -2.61 -8.93
N PHE A 264 -14.16 -2.75 -7.81
CA PHE A 264 -13.39 -1.68 -7.19
C PHE A 264 -12.24 -1.20 -8.10
N ALA A 265 -11.48 -2.13 -8.69
CA ALA A 265 -10.36 -1.80 -9.57
C ALA A 265 -10.82 -1.05 -10.83
N GLN A 266 -11.97 -1.40 -11.42
CA GLN A 266 -12.55 -0.70 -12.56
C GLN A 266 -12.94 0.74 -12.21
N VAL A 267 -13.61 0.95 -11.08
CA VAL A 267 -13.97 2.30 -10.60
C VAL A 267 -12.72 3.14 -10.34
N TYR A 268 -11.69 2.55 -9.75
CA TYR A 268 -10.44 3.24 -9.44
C TYR A 268 -9.62 3.53 -10.70
N LEU A 269 -9.59 2.64 -11.68
CA LEU A 269 -8.96 2.92 -12.97
C LEU A 269 -9.61 4.12 -13.68
N LYS A 270 -10.95 4.18 -13.68
CA LYS A 270 -11.66 5.32 -14.23
C LYS A 270 -11.26 6.63 -13.54
N LYS A 271 -11.29 6.66 -12.20
CA LYS A 271 -10.87 7.84 -11.42
C LYS A 271 -9.41 8.23 -11.66
N TYR A 272 -8.52 7.24 -11.84
CA TYR A 272 -7.13 7.50 -12.20
C TYR A 272 -7.02 8.20 -13.55
N ASN A 273 -7.71 7.71 -14.57
CA ASN A 273 -7.70 8.30 -15.90
C ASN A 273 -8.26 9.73 -15.89
N GLU A 274 -9.34 9.98 -15.15
CA GLU A 274 -9.91 11.33 -14.94
C GLU A 274 -8.89 12.28 -14.26
N MET A 275 -8.17 11.79 -13.26
CA MET A 275 -7.09 12.53 -12.61
C MET A 275 -5.98 12.88 -13.59
N MET A 276 -5.54 11.92 -14.42
CA MET A 276 -4.47 12.15 -15.40
C MET A 276 -4.88 13.18 -16.45
N VAL A 277 -6.12 13.13 -16.96
CA VAL A 277 -6.65 14.17 -17.87
C VAL A 277 -6.56 15.54 -17.21
N THR A 278 -7.03 15.68 -15.97
CA THR A 278 -6.97 16.96 -15.24
C THR A 278 -5.53 17.45 -15.04
N ILE A 279 -4.59 16.56 -14.77
CA ILE A 279 -3.17 16.93 -14.64
C ILE A 279 -2.63 17.47 -15.98
N PHE A 280 -2.88 16.76 -17.08
CA PHE A 280 -2.42 17.18 -18.40
C PHE A 280 -3.02 18.54 -18.83
N GLU A 281 -4.30 18.76 -18.58
CA GLU A 281 -4.95 20.05 -18.85
C GLU A 281 -4.28 21.18 -18.06
N ARG A 282 -3.96 20.96 -16.79
CA ARG A 282 -3.35 21.98 -15.93
C ARG A 282 -1.88 22.25 -16.27
N ILE A 283 -1.12 21.24 -16.64
CA ILE A 283 0.27 21.40 -17.09
C ILE A 283 0.32 22.09 -18.47
N GLY A 284 -0.63 21.77 -19.36
CA GLY A 284 -0.70 22.36 -20.69
C GLY A 284 -1.17 23.82 -20.71
N CYS A 285 -1.96 24.24 -19.71
CA CYS A 285 -2.44 25.63 -19.63
C CYS A 285 -1.36 26.63 -19.17
N ASP A 286 -0.29 26.17 -18.49
CA ASP A 286 0.79 27.03 -18.02
C ASP A 286 1.95 27.17 -19.04
N SER A 287 1.80 26.63 -20.26
CA SER A 287 2.84 26.63 -21.30
C SER A 287 2.65 27.74 -22.35
N HIS A 288 1.84 28.77 -22.06
CA HIS A 288 1.65 29.94 -22.94
C HIS A 288 2.09 31.25 -22.31
#